data_80118b8a2641c089da388697395c5f4b
#
_entry.id   80118b8a2641c089da388697395c5f4b
#
_cell.length_a   1.000
_cell.length_b   1.000
_cell.length_c   1.000
_cell.angle_alpha   90.00
_cell.angle_beta   90.00
_cell.angle_gamma   90.00
#
_symmetry.space_group_name_H-M   'P 1'
#
loop_
_entity.id
_entity.type
_entity.pdbx_description
1 polymer ?
#
loop_
_entity_poly.entity_id
_entity_poly.type
_entity_poly.pdbx_seq_one_letter_code
_entity_poly.pdbx_strand_id
1 'polypeptide(L)'
;MSQSNLTSTPQLRTMFPDYWRINSLVRAEVSELDDAVLDWTSDRWGWSVWSIRQQTSHMASVPVRWLIGKWADQLFSDKLPMSPERYSTFDSTEHDRRLDDRLFWHIEEILNAVDEAIYISKRVLVDTTIHKARSMFVCRAPSDQWNLMRTVHPDGISLDPKTGQMTCKDLVATFRHIQNEFYTHIFNIQRAKLALGIEPIVKLPDAGYHKAVGWDSKVPIWNEAR
;
A
#
# COMPACT_ATOMS: atom_id res chain seq x y z
N MET A 1 -41.47 -21.60 -18.18
CA MET A 1 -40.19 -21.90 -17.56
C MET A 1 -39.45 -20.59 -17.41
N SER A 2 -39.44 -20.00 -16.19
CA SER A 2 -38.79 -18.73 -15.94
C SER A 2 -37.32 -18.99 -15.69
N GLN A 3 -36.45 -18.55 -16.59
CA GLN A 3 -34.99 -18.53 -16.33
C GLN A 3 -34.75 -17.46 -15.27
N SER A 4 -34.49 -17.89 -14.02
CA SER A 4 -33.96 -17.02 -12.99
C SER A 4 -32.57 -16.57 -13.44
N ASN A 5 -32.47 -15.32 -13.89
CA ASN A 5 -31.19 -14.61 -14.05
C ASN A 5 -30.53 -14.56 -12.67
N LEU A 6 -29.68 -15.53 -12.37
CA LEU A 6 -28.71 -15.46 -11.28
C LEU A 6 -27.72 -14.34 -11.64
N THR A 7 -28.04 -13.10 -11.24
CA THR A 7 -27.07 -12.01 -11.29
C THR A 7 -25.92 -12.40 -10.37
N SER A 8 -24.79 -12.79 -10.95
CA SER A 8 -23.59 -13.13 -10.20
C SER A 8 -23.18 -11.92 -9.35
N THR A 9 -23.03 -12.12 -8.05
CA THR A 9 -22.59 -11.05 -7.12
C THR A 9 -21.22 -10.53 -7.58
N PRO A 10 -21.07 -9.19 -7.78
CA PRO A 10 -19.84 -8.64 -8.33
C PRO A 10 -18.63 -8.95 -7.42
N GLN A 11 -17.54 -9.39 -8.03
CA GLN A 11 -16.29 -9.64 -7.32
C GLN A 11 -15.60 -8.33 -6.96
N LEU A 12 -14.88 -8.32 -5.82
CA LEU A 12 -14.17 -7.15 -5.31
C LEU A 12 -13.17 -6.57 -6.32
N ARG A 13 -12.56 -7.42 -7.14
CA ARG A 13 -11.62 -7.01 -8.21
C ARG A 13 -12.18 -5.93 -9.15
N THR A 14 -13.50 -5.88 -9.36
CA THR A 14 -14.12 -4.90 -10.28
C THR A 14 -14.04 -3.47 -9.75
N MET A 15 -13.81 -3.29 -8.44
CA MET A 15 -13.59 -1.97 -7.83
C MET A 15 -12.14 -1.49 -7.95
N PHE A 16 -11.20 -2.36 -8.34
CA PHE A 16 -9.76 -2.08 -8.35
C PHE A 16 -9.11 -2.50 -9.68
N PRO A 17 -9.55 -1.96 -10.84
CA PRO A 17 -9.04 -2.37 -12.14
C PRO A 17 -7.54 -2.11 -12.31
N ASP A 18 -7.02 -1.01 -11.75
CA ASP A 18 -5.60 -0.65 -11.84
C ASP A 18 -4.68 -1.46 -10.93
N TYR A 19 -5.25 -2.21 -9.96
CA TYR A 19 -4.46 -3.00 -9.02
C TYR A 19 -3.61 -4.09 -9.72
N TRP A 20 -4.07 -4.56 -10.89
CA TRP A 20 -3.37 -5.58 -11.67
C TRP A 20 -2.01 -5.13 -12.22
N ARG A 21 -1.81 -3.82 -12.32
CA ARG A 21 -0.61 -3.20 -12.87
C ARG A 21 0.35 -2.67 -11.82
N ILE A 22 -0.05 -2.64 -10.55
CA ILE A 22 0.65 -1.87 -9.52
C ILE A 22 2.10 -2.31 -9.34
N ASN A 23 2.36 -3.63 -9.35
CA ASN A 23 3.71 -4.19 -9.24
C ASN A 23 4.58 -3.86 -10.47
N SER A 24 4.00 -3.84 -11.67
CA SER A 24 4.75 -3.43 -12.87
C SER A 24 5.10 -1.94 -12.88
N LEU A 25 4.27 -1.09 -12.27
CA LEU A 25 4.61 0.33 -12.09
C LEU A 25 5.81 0.51 -11.15
N VAL A 26 5.84 -0.22 -10.03
CA VAL A 26 6.98 -0.22 -9.10
C VAL A 26 8.25 -0.69 -9.82
N ARG A 27 8.18 -1.84 -10.48
CA ARG A 27 9.31 -2.43 -11.20
C ARG A 27 9.87 -1.48 -12.25
N ALA A 28 9.03 -0.86 -13.06
CA ALA A 28 9.45 0.10 -14.09
C ALA A 28 10.19 1.31 -13.52
N GLU A 29 9.84 1.76 -12.32
CA GLU A 29 10.53 2.91 -11.71
C GLU A 29 11.90 2.59 -11.11
N VAL A 30 12.15 1.33 -10.71
CA VAL A 30 13.31 1.03 -9.85
C VAL A 30 14.28 -0.02 -10.39
N SER A 31 13.90 -0.89 -11.35
CA SER A 31 14.72 -2.06 -11.74
C SER A 31 16.06 -1.74 -12.37
N GLU A 32 16.21 -0.58 -12.98
CA GLU A 32 17.44 -0.16 -13.68
C GLU A 32 18.28 0.85 -12.90
N LEU A 33 17.92 1.12 -11.65
CA LEU A 33 18.64 2.06 -10.80
C LEU A 33 19.83 1.38 -10.13
N ASP A 34 20.97 2.05 -10.09
CA ASP A 34 22.14 1.59 -9.33
C ASP A 34 21.96 1.77 -7.81
N ASP A 35 22.82 1.13 -7.03
CA ASP A 35 22.74 1.17 -5.57
C ASP A 35 22.91 2.58 -5.00
N ALA A 36 23.69 3.45 -5.61
CA ALA A 36 23.88 4.83 -5.13
C ALA A 36 22.58 5.63 -5.25
N VAL A 37 21.82 5.43 -6.33
CA VAL A 37 20.50 6.03 -6.53
C VAL A 37 19.46 5.37 -5.64
N LEU A 38 19.48 4.04 -5.54
CA LEU A 38 18.52 3.27 -4.71
C LEU A 38 18.64 3.64 -3.22
N ASP A 39 19.84 3.96 -2.74
CA ASP A 39 20.12 4.24 -1.32
C ASP A 39 20.19 5.74 -1.00
N TRP A 40 19.97 6.60 -1.99
CA TRP A 40 19.93 8.03 -1.76
C TRP A 40 18.83 8.43 -0.77
N THR A 41 19.19 9.25 0.20
CA THR A 41 18.29 9.87 1.17
C THR A 41 18.62 11.34 1.37
N SER A 42 17.67 12.10 1.91
CA SER A 42 17.88 13.48 2.32
C SER A 42 17.01 13.80 3.54
N ASP A 43 17.53 14.57 4.46
CA ASP A 43 16.80 15.12 5.61
C ASP A 43 16.03 16.41 5.26
N ARG A 44 16.27 16.93 4.06
CA ARG A 44 15.64 18.16 3.56
C ARG A 44 14.12 18.03 3.40
N TRP A 45 13.63 16.82 3.04
CA TRP A 45 12.20 16.56 2.81
C TRP A 45 11.78 15.24 3.46
N GLY A 46 10.62 15.19 4.12
CA GLY A 46 10.18 13.98 4.80
C GLY A 46 9.90 12.80 3.88
N TRP A 47 9.56 13.04 2.62
CA TRP A 47 9.40 11.99 1.61
C TRP A 47 10.74 11.36 1.19
N SER A 48 11.87 12.00 1.45
CA SER A 48 13.21 11.53 1.12
C SER A 48 13.99 10.98 2.34
N VAL A 49 13.37 10.92 3.51
CA VAL A 49 13.94 10.26 4.70
C VAL A 49 14.12 8.76 4.46
N TRP A 50 13.22 8.15 3.71
CA TRP A 50 13.39 6.80 3.20
C TRP A 50 13.95 6.83 1.79
N SER A 51 14.98 6.00 1.55
CA SER A 51 15.55 5.79 0.23
C SER A 51 14.56 5.10 -0.72
N ILE A 52 14.85 5.09 -2.02
CA ILE A 52 14.05 4.38 -3.03
C ILE A 52 13.94 2.89 -2.66
N ARG A 53 15.05 2.26 -2.23
CA ARG A 53 15.08 0.88 -1.75
C ARG A 53 14.14 0.67 -0.57
N GLN A 54 14.16 1.56 0.41
CA GLN A 54 13.30 1.49 1.59
C GLN A 54 11.82 1.74 1.27
N GLN A 55 11.50 2.66 0.37
CA GLN A 55 10.15 2.87 -0.15
C GLN A 55 9.62 1.59 -0.81
N THR A 56 10.44 0.94 -1.63
CA THR A 56 10.07 -0.30 -2.33
C THR A 56 9.89 -1.47 -1.34
N SER A 57 10.78 -1.60 -0.38
CA SER A 57 10.70 -2.58 0.71
C SER A 57 9.41 -2.42 1.53
N HIS A 58 9.02 -1.19 1.86
CA HIS A 58 7.76 -0.91 2.53
C HIS A 58 6.55 -1.32 1.69
N MET A 59 6.54 -1.03 0.39
CA MET A 59 5.44 -1.44 -0.50
C MET A 59 5.24 -2.96 -0.52
N ALA A 60 6.30 -3.77 -0.45
CA ALA A 60 6.17 -5.21 -0.32
C ALA A 60 5.52 -5.62 1.02
N SER A 61 5.85 -4.94 2.10
CA SER A 61 5.33 -5.22 3.44
C SER A 61 3.84 -4.87 3.60
N VAL A 62 3.38 -3.75 3.03
CA VAL A 62 2.02 -3.21 3.26
C VAL A 62 0.90 -4.22 3.02
N PRO A 63 0.78 -4.89 1.86
CA PRO A 63 -0.31 -5.84 1.64
C PRO A 63 -0.27 -7.02 2.61
N VAL A 64 0.90 -7.54 2.90
CA VAL A 64 1.09 -8.70 3.79
C VAL A 64 0.70 -8.36 5.23
N ARG A 65 1.17 -7.22 5.75
CA ARG A 65 0.79 -6.73 7.08
C ARG A 65 -0.70 -6.51 7.24
N TRP A 66 -1.37 -6.03 6.19
CA TRP A 66 -2.82 -5.87 6.22
C TRP A 66 -3.53 -7.20 6.06
N LEU A 67 -3.33 -7.92 4.96
CA LEU A 67 -4.14 -9.09 4.63
C LEU A 67 -3.85 -10.28 5.54
N ILE A 68 -2.60 -10.49 5.93
CA ILE A 68 -2.23 -11.58 6.84
C ILE A 68 -2.21 -11.09 8.29
N GLY A 69 -1.61 -9.94 8.57
CA GLY A 69 -1.47 -9.47 9.94
C GLY A 69 -2.76 -8.95 10.59
N LYS A 70 -3.77 -8.50 9.79
CA LYS A 70 -5.01 -7.92 10.32
C LYS A 70 -6.29 -8.62 9.87
N TRP A 71 -6.26 -9.28 8.71
CA TRP A 71 -7.44 -9.87 8.09
C TRP A 71 -7.40 -11.39 8.06
N ALA A 72 -6.34 -12.04 8.57
CA ALA A 72 -6.12 -13.49 8.44
C ALA A 72 -7.36 -14.31 8.81
N ASP A 73 -7.92 -14.09 9.99
CA ASP A 73 -9.04 -14.87 10.54
C ASP A 73 -10.33 -14.74 9.70
N GLN A 74 -10.49 -13.63 8.98
CA GLN A 74 -11.67 -13.38 8.16
C GLN A 74 -11.48 -13.79 6.69
N LEU A 75 -10.23 -13.85 6.21
CA LEU A 75 -9.90 -14.13 4.80
C LEU A 75 -9.40 -15.55 4.56
N PHE A 76 -8.71 -16.14 5.53
CA PHE A 76 -7.96 -17.39 5.37
C PHE A 76 -8.35 -18.40 6.46
N SER A 77 -9.59 -18.93 6.38
CA SER A 77 -10.15 -19.84 7.39
C SER A 77 -9.33 -21.14 7.56
N ASP A 78 -8.74 -21.64 6.47
CA ASP A 78 -8.15 -22.98 6.46
C ASP A 78 -6.62 -22.97 6.44
N LYS A 79 -6.01 -22.05 5.69
CA LYS A 79 -4.57 -21.97 5.53
C LYS A 79 -4.12 -20.57 5.12
N LEU A 80 -3.16 -20.02 5.86
CA LEU A 80 -2.48 -18.79 5.48
C LEU A 80 -1.75 -18.93 4.14
N PRO A 81 -1.70 -17.88 3.32
CA PRO A 81 -1.03 -17.91 2.02
C PRO A 81 0.51 -17.98 2.11
N MET A 82 1.07 -17.78 3.31
CA MET A 82 2.50 -17.96 3.61
C MET A 82 2.70 -18.51 5.02
N SER A 83 3.90 -19.05 5.29
CA SER A 83 4.24 -19.55 6.63
C SER A 83 4.48 -18.39 7.62
N PRO A 84 4.38 -18.65 8.96
CA PRO A 84 4.70 -17.64 9.98
C PRO A 84 6.13 -17.09 9.86
N GLU A 85 7.10 -17.96 9.53
CA GLU A 85 8.50 -17.57 9.32
C GLU A 85 8.63 -16.64 8.12
N ARG A 86 7.93 -16.92 7.02
CA ARG A 86 7.91 -16.04 5.85
C ARG A 86 7.22 -14.71 6.18
N TYR A 87 6.10 -14.74 6.90
CA TYR A 87 5.40 -13.54 7.34
C TYR A 87 6.32 -12.61 8.16
N SER A 88 7.11 -13.16 9.10
CA SER A 88 8.00 -12.37 9.94
C SER A 88 9.06 -11.59 9.14
N THR A 89 9.41 -12.04 7.94
CA THR A 89 10.35 -11.32 7.06
C THR A 89 9.70 -10.12 6.34
N PHE A 90 8.36 -10.07 6.28
CA PHE A 90 7.60 -8.96 5.69
C PHE A 90 7.16 -7.92 6.72
N ASP A 91 7.05 -8.29 7.98
CA ASP A 91 6.64 -7.39 9.09
C ASP A 91 7.73 -7.31 10.14
N SER A 92 8.93 -6.94 9.71
CA SER A 92 10.05 -6.79 10.62
C SER A 92 9.86 -5.59 11.55
N THR A 93 9.80 -5.83 12.85
CA THR A 93 9.69 -4.79 13.88
C THR A 93 10.96 -3.93 13.99
N GLU A 94 12.09 -4.46 13.56
CA GLU A 94 13.39 -3.78 13.58
C GLU A 94 13.54 -2.75 12.44
N HIS A 95 12.74 -2.87 11.37
CA HIS A 95 12.91 -2.11 10.15
C HIS A 95 11.73 -1.18 9.80
N ASP A 96 11.01 -0.68 10.79
CA ASP A 96 9.93 0.32 10.64
C ASP A 96 8.97 0.01 9.47
N ARG A 97 8.22 -1.09 9.60
CA ARG A 97 7.18 -1.50 8.62
C ARG A 97 7.73 -1.85 7.22
N ARG A 98 8.97 -2.28 7.13
CA ARG A 98 9.63 -2.73 5.91
C ARG A 98 9.96 -4.21 5.98
N LEU A 99 10.46 -4.77 4.90
CA LEU A 99 11.08 -6.10 4.91
C LEU A 99 12.31 -6.11 5.82
N ASP A 100 12.76 -7.28 6.23
CA ASP A 100 14.02 -7.45 6.95
C ASP A 100 15.20 -7.13 6.01
N ASP A 101 15.88 -5.99 6.21
CA ASP A 101 16.99 -5.52 5.39
C ASP A 101 18.19 -6.51 5.36
N ARG A 102 18.30 -7.43 6.33
CA ARG A 102 19.32 -8.49 6.33
C ARG A 102 19.07 -9.58 5.29
N LEU A 103 17.79 -9.74 4.89
CA LEU A 103 17.35 -10.79 3.94
C LEU A 103 16.98 -10.21 2.58
N PHE A 104 16.64 -8.92 2.51
CA PHE A 104 16.15 -8.25 1.32
C PHE A 104 16.93 -6.97 1.06
N TRP A 105 18.16 -7.13 0.56
CA TRP A 105 18.99 -5.98 0.19
C TRP A 105 19.00 -5.74 -1.33
N HIS A 106 19.11 -6.80 -2.13
CA HIS A 106 19.13 -6.66 -3.58
C HIS A 106 17.75 -6.24 -4.11
N ILE A 107 17.73 -5.24 -4.98
CA ILE A 107 16.45 -4.67 -5.47
C ILE A 107 15.55 -5.71 -6.12
N GLU A 108 16.10 -6.70 -6.84
CA GLU A 108 15.32 -7.77 -7.44
C GLU A 108 14.66 -8.69 -6.41
N GLU A 109 15.28 -8.93 -5.26
CA GLU A 109 14.67 -9.70 -4.16
C GLU A 109 13.49 -8.92 -3.55
N ILE A 110 13.64 -7.60 -3.39
CA ILE A 110 12.57 -6.72 -2.93
C ILE A 110 11.42 -6.68 -3.93
N LEU A 111 11.71 -6.58 -5.23
CA LEU A 111 10.70 -6.60 -6.29
C LEU A 111 9.95 -7.93 -6.36
N ASN A 112 10.66 -9.05 -6.16
CA ASN A 112 10.03 -10.37 -6.06
C ASN A 112 9.12 -10.47 -4.82
N ALA A 113 9.49 -9.84 -3.70
CA ALA A 113 8.61 -9.75 -2.53
C ALA A 113 7.39 -8.85 -2.79
N VAL A 114 7.52 -7.76 -3.56
CA VAL A 114 6.38 -6.96 -4.04
C VAL A 114 5.44 -7.83 -4.89
N ASP A 115 5.98 -8.62 -5.82
CA ASP A 115 5.18 -9.51 -6.68
C ASP A 115 4.43 -10.56 -5.84
N GLU A 116 5.08 -11.16 -4.83
CA GLU A 116 4.44 -12.10 -3.90
C GLU A 116 3.29 -11.44 -3.12
N ALA A 117 3.51 -10.26 -2.55
CA ALA A 117 2.51 -9.52 -1.80
C ALA A 117 1.30 -9.12 -2.68
N ILE A 118 1.55 -8.70 -3.90
CA ILE A 118 0.50 -8.36 -4.87
C ILE A 118 -0.23 -9.61 -5.36
N TYR A 119 0.45 -10.76 -5.52
CA TYR A 119 -0.19 -12.02 -5.86
C TYR A 119 -1.21 -12.45 -4.79
N ILE A 120 -0.85 -12.38 -3.51
CA ILE A 120 -1.78 -12.65 -2.40
C ILE A 120 -2.98 -11.70 -2.45
N SER A 121 -2.73 -10.42 -2.66
CA SER A 121 -3.77 -9.40 -2.78
C SER A 121 -4.73 -9.68 -3.93
N LYS A 122 -4.21 -10.04 -5.11
CA LYS A 122 -5.01 -10.38 -6.29
C LYS A 122 -5.92 -11.59 -6.04
N ARG A 123 -5.43 -12.60 -5.31
CA ARG A 123 -6.27 -13.74 -4.91
C ARG A 123 -7.44 -13.29 -4.05
N VAL A 124 -7.20 -12.49 -3.01
CA VAL A 124 -8.29 -11.96 -2.16
C VAL A 124 -9.30 -11.15 -2.99
N LEU A 125 -8.84 -10.32 -3.94
CA LEU A 125 -9.71 -9.54 -4.83
C LEU A 125 -10.58 -10.42 -5.74
N VAL A 126 -10.08 -11.57 -6.17
CA VAL A 126 -10.83 -12.53 -7.01
C VAL A 126 -11.80 -13.37 -6.18
N ASP A 127 -11.37 -13.84 -5.01
CA ASP A 127 -12.11 -14.80 -4.19
C ASP A 127 -13.18 -14.15 -3.30
N THR A 128 -13.19 -12.79 -3.20
CA THR A 128 -14.11 -12.05 -2.34
C THR A 128 -15.11 -11.25 -3.18
N THR A 129 -16.41 -11.31 -2.79
CA THR A 129 -17.45 -10.46 -3.38
C THR A 129 -17.46 -9.07 -2.72
N ILE A 130 -17.96 -8.06 -3.43
CA ILE A 130 -18.13 -6.70 -2.88
C ILE A 130 -18.98 -6.74 -1.60
N HIS A 131 -20.08 -7.49 -1.61
CA HIS A 131 -20.96 -7.63 -0.45
C HIS A 131 -20.21 -8.17 0.77
N LYS A 132 -19.46 -9.26 0.61
CA LYS A 132 -18.63 -9.83 1.69
C LYS A 132 -17.58 -8.82 2.17
N ALA A 133 -16.89 -8.14 1.26
CA ALA A 133 -15.89 -7.14 1.61
C ALA A 133 -16.43 -5.97 2.43
N ARG A 134 -17.69 -5.56 2.17
CA ARG A 134 -18.40 -4.50 2.90
C ARG A 134 -18.96 -4.93 4.26
N SER A 135 -19.15 -6.23 4.48
CA SER A 135 -19.67 -6.77 5.75
C SER A 135 -18.60 -7.12 6.77
N MET A 136 -17.33 -7.11 6.38
CA MET A 136 -16.19 -7.41 7.24
C MET A 136 -15.48 -6.13 7.67
N PHE A 137 -14.98 -6.09 8.91
CA PHE A 137 -14.32 -4.90 9.46
C PHE A 137 -13.09 -5.27 10.28
N VAL A 138 -12.09 -4.40 10.23
CA VAL A 138 -10.99 -4.36 11.19
C VAL A 138 -10.96 -3.00 11.87
N CYS A 139 -10.75 -3.03 13.20
CA CYS A 139 -10.77 -1.83 14.03
C CYS A 139 -9.41 -1.62 14.69
N ARG A 140 -9.09 -0.37 15.01
CA ARG A 140 -7.87 0.03 15.71
C ARG A 140 -8.08 1.33 16.47
N ALA A 141 -7.14 1.64 17.36
CA ALA A 141 -7.13 2.92 18.04
C ALA A 141 -7.06 4.08 17.02
N PRO A 142 -7.82 5.15 17.22
CA PRO A 142 -7.77 6.35 16.39
C PRO A 142 -6.37 6.98 16.40
N SER A 143 -6.01 7.66 15.29
CA SER A 143 -4.82 8.48 15.20
C SER A 143 -5.02 9.62 14.21
N ASP A 144 -4.28 10.71 14.37
CA ASP A 144 -4.33 11.86 13.46
C ASP A 144 -3.98 11.47 12.02
N GLN A 145 -2.99 10.60 11.84
CA GLN A 145 -2.60 10.09 10.54
C GLN A 145 -3.75 9.37 9.84
N TRP A 146 -4.52 8.54 10.58
CA TRP A 146 -5.67 7.84 10.03
C TRP A 146 -6.81 8.78 9.69
N ASN A 147 -7.04 9.80 10.51
CA ASN A 147 -8.01 10.83 10.21
C ASN A 147 -7.63 11.63 8.94
N LEU A 148 -6.36 11.88 8.72
CA LEU A 148 -5.88 12.51 7.49
C LEU A 148 -6.06 11.58 6.28
N MET A 149 -5.66 10.31 6.37
CA MET A 149 -5.82 9.31 5.31
C MET A 149 -7.27 9.17 4.83
N ARG A 150 -8.26 9.21 5.74
CA ARG A 150 -9.68 9.10 5.39
C ARG A 150 -10.19 10.24 4.50
N THR A 151 -9.53 11.38 4.49
CA THR A 151 -9.91 12.50 3.61
C THR A 151 -9.72 12.16 2.14
N VAL A 152 -8.81 11.24 1.83
CA VAL A 152 -8.53 10.75 0.47
C VAL A 152 -9.50 9.65 0.05
N HIS A 153 -9.94 8.80 0.98
CA HIS A 153 -10.87 7.70 0.69
C HIS A 153 -11.82 7.42 1.85
N PRO A 154 -12.86 8.25 2.02
CA PRO A 154 -13.77 8.16 3.17
C PRO A 154 -14.71 6.95 3.15
N ASP A 155 -14.91 6.32 2.00
CA ASP A 155 -15.83 5.20 1.81
C ASP A 155 -15.35 3.91 2.50
N GLY A 156 -16.26 3.22 3.22
CA GLY A 156 -15.95 1.98 3.95
C GLY A 156 -15.30 2.20 5.31
N ILE A 157 -15.38 3.40 5.87
CA ILE A 157 -14.81 3.79 7.15
C ILE A 157 -15.93 4.04 8.17
N SER A 158 -15.76 3.48 9.37
CA SER A 158 -16.63 3.79 10.52
C SER A 158 -15.96 4.81 11.43
N LEU A 159 -16.76 5.70 11.97
CA LEU A 159 -16.32 6.74 12.91
C LEU A 159 -16.87 6.48 14.29
N ASP A 160 -16.10 6.82 15.30
CA ASP A 160 -16.60 6.93 16.67
C ASP A 160 -17.64 8.07 16.74
N PRO A 161 -18.88 7.79 17.17
CA PRO A 161 -19.95 8.79 17.17
C PRO A 161 -19.69 9.96 18.14
N LYS A 162 -18.83 9.78 19.14
CA LYS A 162 -18.53 10.82 20.15
C LYS A 162 -17.39 11.73 19.71
N THR A 163 -16.34 11.15 19.09
CA THR A 163 -15.11 11.88 18.75
C THR A 163 -15.03 12.22 17.28
N GLY A 164 -15.82 11.57 16.40
CA GLY A 164 -15.74 11.68 14.96
C GLY A 164 -14.44 11.09 14.37
N GLN A 165 -13.64 10.40 15.17
CA GLN A 165 -12.39 9.81 14.72
C GLN A 165 -12.64 8.45 14.05
N MET A 166 -11.76 8.10 13.12
CA MET A 166 -11.81 6.82 12.44
C MET A 166 -11.47 5.67 13.40
N THR A 167 -12.37 4.68 13.49
CA THR A 167 -12.21 3.50 14.35
C THR A 167 -12.06 2.20 13.58
N CYS A 168 -12.87 2.00 12.55
CA CYS A 168 -12.86 0.76 11.78
C CYS A 168 -12.86 1.04 10.27
N LYS A 169 -12.40 0.08 9.49
CA LYS A 169 -12.52 0.07 8.03
C LYS A 169 -12.92 -1.31 7.52
N ASP A 170 -13.71 -1.32 6.46
CA ASP A 170 -14.06 -2.52 5.72
C ASP A 170 -12.89 -2.99 4.83
N LEU A 171 -13.05 -4.14 4.18
CA LEU A 171 -12.02 -4.68 3.29
C LEU A 171 -11.85 -3.83 2.02
N VAL A 172 -12.92 -3.17 1.52
CA VAL A 172 -12.80 -2.24 0.38
C VAL A 172 -11.92 -1.05 0.74
N ALA A 173 -12.16 -0.42 1.89
CA ALA A 173 -11.32 0.67 2.39
C ALA A 173 -9.88 0.22 2.66
N THR A 174 -9.67 -1.05 3.07
CA THR A 174 -8.35 -1.63 3.22
C THR A 174 -7.62 -1.73 1.88
N PHE A 175 -8.27 -2.20 0.83
CA PHE A 175 -7.65 -2.24 -0.50
C PHE A 175 -7.39 -0.84 -1.07
N ARG A 176 -8.27 0.13 -0.81
CA ARG A 176 -8.01 1.55 -1.16
C ARG A 176 -6.80 2.08 -0.40
N HIS A 177 -6.66 1.74 0.87
CA HIS A 177 -5.48 2.10 1.67
C HIS A 177 -4.21 1.52 1.05
N ILE A 178 -4.16 0.22 0.77
CA ILE A 178 -3.00 -0.43 0.15
C ILE A 178 -2.66 0.25 -1.19
N GLN A 179 -3.65 0.50 -2.04
CA GLN A 179 -3.47 1.15 -3.34
C GLN A 179 -2.92 2.58 -3.21
N ASN A 180 -3.46 3.38 -2.27
CA ASN A 180 -2.97 4.73 -2.02
C ASN A 180 -1.55 4.76 -1.43
N GLU A 181 -1.18 3.78 -0.59
CA GLU A 181 0.21 3.59 -0.12
C GLU A 181 1.14 3.38 -1.32
N PHE A 182 0.82 2.46 -2.23
CA PHE A 182 1.63 2.25 -3.44
C PHE A 182 1.79 3.52 -4.27
N TYR A 183 0.70 4.22 -4.59
CA TYR A 183 0.79 5.45 -5.37
C TYR A 183 1.60 6.55 -4.66
N THR A 184 1.47 6.66 -3.34
CA THR A 184 2.24 7.62 -2.55
C THR A 184 3.73 7.30 -2.58
N HIS A 185 4.10 6.01 -2.39
CA HIS A 185 5.50 5.60 -2.39
C HIS A 185 6.12 5.65 -3.77
N ILE A 186 5.41 5.27 -4.85
CA ILE A 186 5.90 5.46 -6.21
C ILE A 186 6.09 6.95 -6.52
N PHE A 187 5.17 7.81 -6.08
CA PHE A 187 5.33 9.26 -6.23
C PHE A 187 6.55 9.80 -5.48
N ASN A 188 6.82 9.30 -4.27
CA ASN A 188 8.04 9.66 -3.52
C ASN A 188 9.31 9.18 -4.24
N ILE A 189 9.29 7.97 -4.83
CA ILE A 189 10.39 7.47 -5.67
C ILE A 189 10.62 8.41 -6.87
N GLN A 190 9.56 8.84 -7.55
CA GLN A 190 9.65 9.78 -8.66
C GLN A 190 10.25 11.13 -8.23
N ARG A 191 9.88 11.63 -7.04
CA ARG A 191 10.48 12.83 -6.47
C ARG A 191 11.98 12.65 -6.19
N ALA A 192 12.38 11.50 -5.64
CA ALA A 192 13.78 11.18 -5.38
C ALA A 192 14.58 11.14 -6.69
N LYS A 193 14.04 10.50 -7.74
CA LYS A 193 14.62 10.49 -9.08
C LYS A 193 14.79 11.90 -9.64
N LEU A 194 13.75 12.74 -9.58
CA LEU A 194 13.80 14.13 -10.04
C LEU A 194 14.85 14.95 -9.27
N ALA A 195 14.97 14.76 -7.94
CA ALA A 195 16.01 15.41 -7.15
C ALA A 195 17.44 15.02 -7.58
N LEU A 196 17.59 13.84 -8.17
CA LEU A 196 18.83 13.32 -8.73
C LEU A 196 18.99 13.60 -10.23
N GLY A 197 18.06 14.32 -10.87
CA GLY A 197 18.08 14.60 -12.30
C GLY A 197 17.66 13.41 -13.19
N ILE A 198 16.95 12.44 -12.62
CA ILE A 198 16.46 11.25 -13.33
C ILE A 198 14.97 11.40 -13.60
N GLU A 199 14.56 11.26 -14.87
CA GLU A 199 13.14 11.38 -15.24
C GLU A 199 12.33 10.18 -14.76
N PRO A 200 11.09 10.38 -14.24
CA PRO A 200 10.13 9.31 -13.96
C PRO A 200 9.73 8.57 -15.23
N ILE A 201 9.46 7.26 -15.09
CA ILE A 201 9.08 6.40 -16.22
C ILE A 201 7.57 6.23 -16.33
N VAL A 202 6.86 6.08 -15.19
CA VAL A 202 5.44 5.77 -15.19
C VAL A 202 4.58 7.00 -14.92
N LYS A 203 3.41 7.05 -15.56
CA LYS A 203 2.37 8.01 -15.22
C LYS A 203 1.46 7.42 -14.16
N LEU A 204 1.39 8.07 -13.00
CA LEU A 204 0.50 7.68 -11.92
C LEU A 204 -0.91 8.26 -12.13
N PRO A 205 -1.96 7.58 -11.64
CA PRO A 205 -3.28 8.17 -11.50
C PRO A 205 -3.25 9.32 -10.49
N ASP A 206 -4.25 10.20 -10.56
CA ASP A 206 -4.41 11.31 -9.62
C ASP A 206 -4.97 10.82 -8.27
N ALA A 207 -4.24 9.91 -7.62
CA ALA A 207 -4.60 9.24 -6.37
C ALA A 207 -3.37 9.04 -5.49
N GLY A 208 -3.58 8.85 -4.18
CA GLY A 208 -2.53 8.64 -3.19
C GLY A 208 -2.62 9.64 -2.03
N TYR A 209 -1.98 9.32 -0.93
CA TYR A 209 -2.01 10.16 0.28
C TYR A 209 -1.29 11.50 0.13
N HIS A 210 -0.33 11.58 -0.77
CA HIS A 210 0.32 12.84 -1.12
C HIS A 210 -0.66 13.92 -1.62
N LYS A 211 -1.90 13.54 -1.96
CA LYS A 211 -3.01 14.47 -2.30
C LYS A 211 -3.74 15.02 -1.07
N ALA A 212 -3.57 14.43 0.11
CA ALA A 212 -4.22 14.92 1.31
C ALA A 212 -3.61 16.27 1.72
N VAL A 213 -4.47 17.26 1.96
CA VAL A 213 -4.03 18.55 2.48
C VAL A 213 -3.31 18.35 3.81
N GLY A 214 -2.07 18.81 3.92
CA GLY A 214 -1.26 18.65 5.11
C GLY A 214 -0.48 17.34 5.21
N TRP A 215 -0.53 16.46 4.21
CA TRP A 215 0.26 15.22 4.21
C TRP A 215 1.76 15.46 4.34
N ASP A 216 2.29 16.38 3.54
CA ASP A 216 3.70 16.79 3.54
C ASP A 216 3.98 18.01 4.46
N SER A 217 2.99 18.51 5.22
CA SER A 217 3.12 19.74 6.02
C SER A 217 4.05 19.60 7.23
N LYS A 218 4.42 18.39 7.62
CA LYS A 218 5.42 18.15 8.68
C LYS A 218 6.85 18.25 8.16
N VAL A 219 7.03 18.57 6.89
CA VAL A 219 8.31 18.63 6.21
C VAL A 219 8.65 20.10 5.96
N PRO A 220 9.78 20.58 6.43
CA PRO A 220 10.22 21.91 6.10
C PRO A 220 10.47 22.00 4.58
N ILE A 221 9.74 22.90 3.92
CA ILE A 221 10.18 23.61 2.73
C ILE A 221 10.24 22.83 1.42
N TRP A 222 9.08 22.56 0.85
CA TRP A 222 8.91 22.17 -0.55
C TRP A 222 9.16 23.32 -1.54
N ASN A 223 8.98 24.56 -1.10
CA ASN A 223 8.90 25.73 -1.99
C ASN A 223 10.25 26.24 -2.49
N GLU A 224 11.36 25.70 -2.02
CA GLU A 224 12.70 26.17 -2.36
C GLU A 224 13.48 25.27 -3.33
N ALA A 225 12.85 24.21 -3.85
CA ALA A 225 13.48 23.25 -4.75
C ALA A 225 12.96 23.37 -6.19
N ARG A 226 12.76 24.58 -6.67
CA ARG A 226 12.61 24.89 -8.10
C ARG A 226 13.72 25.84 -8.54
#